data_7c662fce54668bb66c19839518116b8e
#
_entry.id   7c662fce54668bb66c19839518116b8e
#
_cell.length_a   1.000
_cell.length_b   1.000
_cell.length_c   1.000
_cell.angle_alpha   90.00
_cell.angle_beta   90.00
_cell.angle_gamma   90.00
#
_symmetry.space_group_name_H-M   'P 1'
#
loop_
_entity.id
_entity.type
_entity.pdbx_description
1 polymer ?
#
loop_
_entity_poly.entity_id
_entity_poly.type
_entity_poly.pdbx_seq_one_letter_code
_entity_poly.pdbx_strand_id
1 'polypeptide(L)'
;MSDSVRLQLVGDPRIEEAAVRYLTETKKWKEGEFRIETRGFSEDGASVVLWAIHAEDELASAPGGGKSLELHIDLKQARVVAEYHFQ
;
A
#
# COMPACT_ATOMS: atom_id res chain seq x y z
N MET A 1 -20.60 13.54 -1.78
CA MET A 1 -21.05 12.50 -0.84
C MET A 1 -20.28 11.21 -1.00
N SER A 2 -20.24 10.65 -2.20
CA SER A 2 -19.46 9.43 -2.45
C SER A 2 -17.97 9.61 -2.17
N ASP A 3 -17.45 10.81 -2.43
CA ASP A 3 -16.04 11.08 -2.18
C ASP A 3 -15.69 11.02 -0.69
N SER A 4 -16.58 11.52 0.17
CA SER A 4 -16.35 11.47 1.60
C SER A 4 -16.33 10.03 2.11
N VAL A 5 -17.22 9.19 1.60
CA VAL A 5 -17.28 7.78 1.98
C VAL A 5 -16.03 7.06 1.49
N ARG A 6 -15.60 7.37 0.25
CA ARG A 6 -14.37 6.78 -0.28
C ARG A 6 -13.16 7.16 0.55
N LEU A 7 -13.04 8.42 0.92
CA LEU A 7 -11.93 8.88 1.73
C LEU A 7 -11.91 8.20 3.09
N GLN A 8 -13.08 7.97 3.68
CA GLN A 8 -13.15 7.27 4.95
C GLN A 8 -12.68 5.83 4.84
N LEU A 9 -13.10 5.13 3.78
CA LEU A 9 -12.68 3.75 3.56
C LEU A 9 -11.19 3.66 3.29
N VAL A 10 -10.70 4.58 2.48
CA VAL A 10 -9.30 4.62 2.10
C VAL A 10 -8.42 5.02 3.28
N GLY A 11 -8.95 5.88 4.15
CA GLY A 11 -8.24 6.33 5.34
C GLY A 11 -8.49 5.46 6.56
N ASP A 12 -9.08 4.29 6.41
CA ASP A 12 -9.35 3.39 7.52
C ASP A 12 -8.04 2.97 8.19
N PRO A 13 -7.89 3.25 9.51
CA PRO A 13 -6.66 2.91 10.23
C PRO A 13 -6.30 1.44 10.15
N ARG A 14 -7.29 0.56 10.04
CA ARG A 14 -7.02 -0.89 9.96
C ARG A 14 -6.32 -1.25 8.66
N ILE A 15 -6.67 -0.57 7.56
CA ILE A 15 -6.06 -0.82 6.26
C ILE A 15 -4.62 -0.34 6.27
N GLU A 16 -4.39 0.87 6.76
CA GLU A 16 -3.04 1.41 6.85
C GLU A 16 -2.17 0.58 7.77
N GLU A 17 -2.71 0.20 8.93
CA GLU A 17 -1.99 -0.64 9.88
C GLU A 17 -1.62 -1.99 9.27
N ALA A 18 -2.53 -2.59 8.52
CA ALA A 18 -2.25 -3.87 7.85
C ALA A 18 -1.10 -3.72 6.87
N ALA A 19 -1.07 -2.63 6.11
CA ALA A 19 0.01 -2.36 5.16
C ALA A 19 1.34 -2.17 5.88
N VAL A 20 1.34 -1.33 6.92
CA VAL A 20 2.56 -1.05 7.68
C VAL A 20 3.09 -2.34 8.32
N ARG A 21 2.21 -3.13 8.92
CA ARG A 21 2.60 -4.38 9.54
C ARG A 21 3.21 -5.34 8.52
N TYR A 22 2.59 -5.45 7.35
CA TYR A 22 3.10 -6.31 6.30
C TYR A 22 4.51 -5.87 5.87
N LEU A 23 4.71 -4.58 5.68
CA LEU A 23 6.00 -4.06 5.24
C LEU A 23 7.08 -4.24 6.31
N THR A 24 6.74 -4.03 7.57
CA THR A 24 7.73 -4.13 8.64
C THR A 24 7.99 -5.59 9.03
N GLU A 25 6.99 -6.44 9.07
CA GLU A 25 7.15 -7.82 9.50
C GLU A 25 7.54 -8.78 8.39
N THR A 26 6.94 -8.62 7.21
CA THR A 26 7.19 -9.53 6.09
C THR A 26 8.34 -9.06 5.22
N LYS A 27 8.36 -7.78 4.88
CA LYS A 27 9.40 -7.23 4.00
C LYS A 27 10.59 -6.70 4.79
N LYS A 28 10.46 -6.57 6.11
CA LYS A 28 11.53 -6.11 7.00
C LYS A 28 11.96 -4.67 6.74
N TRP A 29 11.07 -3.86 6.21
CA TRP A 29 11.32 -2.44 6.04
C TRP A 29 11.17 -1.74 7.38
N LYS A 30 11.93 -0.66 7.60
CA LYS A 30 11.83 0.13 8.82
C LYS A 30 10.84 1.27 8.62
N GLU A 31 10.12 1.60 9.68
CA GLU A 31 9.26 2.78 9.65
C GLU A 31 10.12 4.00 9.35
N GLY A 32 9.60 4.87 8.51
CA GLY A 32 10.35 6.04 8.06
C GLY A 32 11.13 5.81 6.78
N GLU A 33 11.30 4.55 6.35
CA GLU A 33 11.97 4.24 5.09
C GLU A 33 10.99 4.16 3.92
N PHE A 34 9.72 4.28 4.18
CA PHE A 34 8.71 4.15 3.13
C PHE A 34 7.53 5.07 3.43
N ARG A 35 6.73 5.31 2.39
CA ARG A 35 5.46 6.00 2.54
C ARG A 35 4.40 5.22 1.77
N ILE A 36 3.15 5.43 2.13
CA ILE A 36 2.04 4.73 1.52
C ILE A 36 1.15 5.73 0.80
N GLU A 37 0.83 5.43 -0.46
CA GLU A 37 -0.11 6.21 -1.24
C GLU A 37 -1.31 5.34 -1.54
N THR A 38 -2.49 5.85 -1.27
CA THR A 38 -3.71 5.15 -1.60
C THR A 38 -4.06 5.42 -3.05
N ARG A 39 -4.27 4.35 -3.82
CA ARG A 39 -4.56 4.46 -5.24
C ARG A 39 -6.01 4.25 -5.60
N GLY A 40 -6.81 3.69 -4.68
CA GLY A 40 -8.20 3.44 -4.92
C GLY A 40 -8.59 2.01 -4.60
N PHE A 41 -9.58 1.50 -5.31
CA PHE A 41 -10.07 0.14 -5.08
C PHE A 41 -9.74 -0.77 -6.24
N SER A 42 -9.69 -2.08 -5.96
CA SER A 42 -9.56 -3.08 -7.02
C SER A 42 -10.83 -3.05 -7.89
N GLU A 43 -10.75 -3.69 -9.06
CA GLU A 43 -11.88 -3.69 -10.00
C GLU A 43 -13.15 -4.25 -9.38
N ASP A 44 -13.03 -5.28 -8.56
CA ASP A 44 -14.19 -5.89 -7.90
C ASP A 44 -14.63 -5.14 -6.64
N GLY A 45 -13.88 -4.11 -6.23
CA GLY A 45 -14.21 -3.32 -5.06
C GLY A 45 -13.96 -4.04 -3.74
N ALA A 46 -13.37 -5.22 -3.76
CA ALA A 46 -13.16 -6.00 -2.54
C ALA A 46 -11.88 -5.62 -1.80
N SER A 47 -10.98 -4.93 -2.46
CA SER A 47 -9.68 -4.57 -1.88
C SER A 47 -9.34 -3.12 -2.13
N VAL A 48 -8.53 -2.56 -1.23
CA VAL A 48 -7.91 -1.24 -1.44
C VAL A 48 -6.55 -1.46 -2.06
N VAL A 49 -6.23 -0.65 -3.07
CA VAL A 49 -4.93 -0.69 -3.72
C VAL A 49 -4.06 0.42 -3.14
N LEU A 50 -2.93 0.04 -2.59
CA LEU A 50 -1.97 0.96 -2.01
C LEU A 50 -0.62 0.81 -2.70
N TRP A 51 0.09 1.91 -2.85
CA TRP A 51 1.48 1.89 -3.29
C TRP A 51 2.35 2.12 -2.07
N ALA A 52 3.27 1.21 -1.81
CA ALA A 52 4.27 1.36 -0.76
C ALA A 52 5.56 1.81 -1.44
N ILE A 53 5.90 3.06 -1.28
CA ILE A 53 7.05 3.69 -1.96
C ILE A 53 8.23 3.72 -1.00
N HIS A 54 9.28 2.99 -1.32
CA HIS A 54 10.48 2.98 -0.51
C HIS A 54 11.35 4.20 -0.79
N ALA A 55 11.95 4.75 0.25
CA ALA A 55 12.77 5.94 0.14
C ALA A 55 13.94 5.77 -0.83
N GLU A 56 14.51 4.57 -0.90
CA GLU A 56 15.59 4.29 -1.83
C GLU A 56 15.16 4.49 -3.28
N ASP A 57 13.90 4.17 -3.59
CA ASP A 57 13.39 4.35 -4.95
C ASP A 57 13.20 5.83 -5.29
N GLU A 58 12.86 6.63 -4.30
CA GLU A 58 12.70 8.07 -4.52
C GLU A 58 14.04 8.76 -4.77
N LEU A 59 15.09 8.24 -4.20
CA LEU A 59 16.43 8.78 -4.36
C LEU A 59 17.13 8.22 -5.60
N ALA A 60 16.67 7.07 -6.09
CA ALA A 60 17.29 6.42 -7.24
C ALA A 60 16.94 7.17 -8.52
N SER A 61 17.92 7.39 -9.36
CA SER A 61 17.73 8.03 -10.66
C SER A 61 17.48 7.02 -11.77
N ALA A 62 17.81 5.75 -11.52
CA ALA A 62 17.65 4.70 -12.51
C ALA A 62 16.28 4.03 -12.36
N PRO A 63 15.55 3.81 -13.45
CA PRO A 63 14.26 3.13 -13.39
C PRO A 63 14.43 1.64 -13.23
N GLY A 64 13.43 1.02 -12.61
CA GLY A 64 13.37 -0.42 -12.45
C GLY A 64 14.21 -0.94 -11.30
N GLY A 65 13.93 -2.16 -10.90
CA GLY A 65 14.70 -2.84 -9.87
C GLY A 65 14.55 -2.29 -8.46
N GLY A 66 13.56 -1.45 -8.25
CA GLY A 66 13.35 -0.83 -6.94
C GLY A 66 12.66 -1.76 -5.95
N LYS A 67 12.45 -1.25 -4.74
CA LYS A 67 11.79 -1.98 -3.67
C LYS A 67 10.30 -1.70 -3.57
N SER A 68 9.82 -0.63 -4.19
CA SER A 68 8.43 -0.21 -4.07
C SER A 68 7.46 -1.28 -4.55
N LEU A 69 6.31 -1.34 -3.88
CA LEU A 69 5.32 -2.40 -4.09
C LEU A 69 3.93 -1.83 -4.26
N GLU A 70 3.10 -2.57 -4.98
CA GLU A 70 1.67 -2.35 -4.98
C GLU A 70 1.04 -3.43 -4.11
N LEU A 71 0.26 -3.02 -3.11
CA LEU A 71 -0.38 -3.93 -2.18
C LEU A 71 -1.88 -3.86 -2.34
N HIS A 72 -2.52 -5.01 -2.33
CA HIS A 72 -3.97 -5.11 -2.31
C HIS A 72 -4.40 -5.62 -0.94
N ILE A 73 -5.22 -4.85 -0.25
CA ILE A 73 -5.64 -5.16 1.12
C ILE A 73 -7.14 -5.43 1.14
N ASP A 74 -7.52 -6.63 1.57
CA ASP A 74 -8.91 -7.03 1.65
C ASP A 74 -9.66 -6.15 2.65
N LEU A 75 -10.79 -5.60 2.20
CA LEU A 75 -11.58 -4.68 3.03
C LEU A 75 -12.25 -5.37 4.21
N LYS A 76 -12.65 -6.63 4.05
CA LYS A 76 -13.33 -7.35 5.11
C LYS A 76 -12.38 -7.82 6.19
N GLN A 77 -11.22 -8.34 5.77
CA GLN A 77 -10.27 -8.94 6.69
C GLN A 77 -9.14 -8.01 7.08
N ALA A 78 -9.03 -6.86 6.39
CA ALA A 78 -7.98 -5.87 6.62
C ALA A 78 -6.60 -6.53 6.61
N ARG A 79 -6.32 -7.26 5.52
CA ARG A 79 -5.02 -7.93 5.39
C ARG A 79 -4.57 -7.91 3.93
N VAL A 80 -3.27 -7.99 3.74
CA VAL A 80 -2.68 -8.01 2.40
C VAL A 80 -3.00 -9.34 1.73
N VAL A 81 -3.63 -9.28 0.55
CA VAL A 81 -3.99 -10.48 -0.22
C VAL A 81 -3.20 -10.59 -1.50
N ALA A 82 -2.53 -9.54 -1.93
CA ALA A 82 -1.70 -9.57 -3.14
C ALA A 82 -0.61 -8.51 -3.05
N GLU A 83 0.51 -8.81 -3.67
CA GLU A 83 1.66 -7.93 -3.72
C GLU A 83 2.23 -7.96 -5.12
N TYR A 84 2.51 -6.78 -5.68
CA TYR A 84 3.11 -6.67 -7.01
C TYR A 84 4.30 -5.74 -6.94
N HIS A 85 5.39 -6.10 -7.60
CA HIS A 85 6.58 -5.26 -7.64
C HIS A 85 6.52 -4.31 -8.82
N PHE A 86 6.97 -3.08 -8.59
CA PHE A 86 7.13 -2.11 -9.67
C PHE A 86 8.36 -2.49 -10.49
N GLN A 87 8.28 -2.22 -11.75
CA GLN A 87 9.43 -2.45 -12.63
C GLN A 87 9.87 -1.21 -13.34
#